data_de38899dd39e6cb9c6bd3eedd5c1c70a
#
_entry.id   de38899dd39e6cb9c6bd3eedd5c1c70a
#
_cell.length_a   1.000
_cell.length_b   1.000
_cell.length_c   1.000
_cell.angle_alpha   90.00
_cell.angle_beta   90.00
_cell.angle_gamma   90.00
#
_symmetry.space_group_name_H-M   'P 1'
#
loop_
_entity.id
_entity.type
_entity.pdbx_description
1 polymer ?
#
loop_
_entity_poly.entity_id
_entity_poly.type
_entity_poly.pdbx_seq_one_letter_code
_entity_poly.pdbx_strand_id
1 'polypeptide(L)'
;MFLRSAPMSVDLASQLREGTKKAHTMAENTGFVSCFLKGVVDKVSYRTLVADLFFVYSAMEEEIGKLRAQGHPVVGPVGFPELNRRETLEQDLAFYFGPDWRTSIKATPGAQQYVDRIHQVAAEAPELLVGHHYTRYIGDLSGGQILKNIAQKAMNLGEHDGLRFYEFDSIADEKGFKVNYRAVLDSLPIDQAMADRIVEEANQAFHLNMTMFQELEGNLVAAIGKVLFGFLTRRQRAGSTEAVAA
;
A
#
# COMPACT_ATOMS: atom_id res chain seq x y z
N MET A 1 29.65 18.87 -37.80
CA MET A 1 29.34 17.55 -37.23
C MET A 1 29.18 17.75 -35.75
N PHE A 2 27.94 18.04 -35.29
CA PHE A 2 27.67 18.24 -33.89
C PHE A 2 27.58 16.86 -33.24
N LEU A 3 28.54 16.54 -32.39
CA LEU A 3 28.46 15.42 -31.49
C LEU A 3 27.24 15.67 -30.58
N ARG A 4 26.14 14.96 -30.82
CA ARG A 4 25.06 14.82 -29.81
C ARG A 4 25.72 14.11 -28.63
N SER A 5 25.95 14.83 -27.53
CA SER A 5 26.22 14.21 -26.24
C SER A 5 25.09 13.23 -25.97
N ALA A 6 25.43 11.98 -25.65
CA ALA A 6 24.47 11.00 -25.20
C ALA A 6 23.69 11.63 -24.04
N PRO A 7 22.36 11.51 -23.98
CA PRO A 7 21.60 11.99 -22.83
C PRO A 7 22.20 11.32 -21.59
N MET A 8 22.61 12.11 -20.60
CA MET A 8 23.01 11.57 -19.29
C MET A 8 21.80 10.81 -18.75
N SER A 9 21.98 9.51 -18.49
CA SER A 9 20.93 8.71 -17.88
C SER A 9 20.55 9.34 -16.53
N VAL A 10 19.28 9.60 -16.36
CA VAL A 10 18.74 10.12 -15.09
C VAL A 10 18.77 8.98 -14.09
N ASP A 11 19.41 9.17 -12.93
CA ASP A 11 19.39 8.19 -11.82
C ASP A 11 18.05 8.31 -11.07
N LEU A 12 16.97 7.88 -11.72
CA LEU A 12 15.60 8.00 -11.19
C LEU A 12 15.40 7.15 -9.93
N ALA A 13 15.98 5.96 -9.90
CA ALA A 13 15.83 5.05 -8.77
C ALA A 13 16.41 5.64 -7.48
N SER A 14 17.58 6.28 -7.56
CA SER A 14 18.19 6.97 -6.44
C SER A 14 17.41 8.22 -6.04
N GLN A 15 16.96 9.01 -7.02
CA GLN A 15 16.17 10.22 -6.77
C GLN A 15 14.84 9.91 -6.10
N LEU A 16 14.12 8.86 -6.52
CA LEU A 16 12.91 8.39 -5.86
C LEU A 16 13.20 7.97 -4.41
N ARG A 17 14.24 7.17 -4.20
CA ARG A 17 14.61 6.71 -2.86
C ARG A 17 14.93 7.85 -1.92
N GLU A 18 15.77 8.78 -2.35
CA GLU A 18 16.20 9.91 -1.51
C GLU A 18 15.09 10.95 -1.35
N GLY A 19 14.38 11.26 -2.44
CA GLY A 19 13.34 12.29 -2.47
C GLY A 19 12.06 11.91 -1.70
N THR A 20 11.82 10.62 -1.45
CA THR A 20 10.62 10.15 -0.70
C THR A 20 10.90 9.77 0.75
N LYS A 21 12.14 9.81 1.24
CA LYS A 21 12.48 9.41 2.63
C LYS A 21 11.63 10.10 3.70
N LYS A 22 11.43 11.41 3.55
CA LYS A 22 10.64 12.18 4.52
C LYS A 22 9.18 11.74 4.52
N ALA A 23 8.57 11.61 3.36
CA ALA A 23 7.18 11.18 3.22
C ALA A 23 6.99 9.75 3.72
N HIS A 24 7.93 8.84 3.44
CA HIS A 24 7.93 7.48 3.98
C HIS A 24 7.93 7.47 5.52
N THR A 25 8.84 8.23 6.15
CA THR A 25 8.88 8.35 7.61
C THR A 25 7.60 8.94 8.17
N MET A 26 6.99 9.93 7.50
CA MET A 26 5.71 10.49 7.92
C MET A 26 4.58 9.45 7.84
N ALA A 27 4.55 8.63 6.80
CA ALA A 27 3.54 7.57 6.65
C ALA A 27 3.65 6.51 7.75
N GLU A 28 4.87 6.08 8.12
CA GLU A 28 5.10 5.15 9.23
C GLU A 28 4.66 5.71 10.60
N ASN A 29 4.69 7.02 10.75
CA ASN A 29 4.30 7.72 11.99
C ASN A 29 2.80 8.07 12.05
N THR A 30 1.98 7.72 11.05
CA THR A 30 0.52 7.82 11.21
C THR A 30 0.06 6.91 12.33
N GLY A 31 -1.01 7.30 13.03
CA GLY A 31 -1.50 6.54 14.19
C GLY A 31 -1.85 5.10 13.84
N PHE A 32 -2.49 4.87 12.70
CA PHE A 32 -2.83 3.54 12.21
C PHE A 32 -1.57 2.68 11.99
N VAL A 33 -0.60 3.15 11.21
CA VAL A 33 0.62 2.38 10.91
C VAL A 33 1.46 2.18 12.15
N SER A 34 1.61 3.19 13.00
CA SER A 34 2.34 3.09 14.26
C SER A 34 1.74 2.05 15.22
N CYS A 35 0.40 1.97 15.31
CA CYS A 35 -0.28 0.93 16.08
C CYS A 35 -0.11 -0.45 15.43
N PHE A 36 -0.25 -0.53 14.11
CA PHE A 36 -0.05 -1.75 13.34
C PHE A 36 1.34 -2.36 13.60
N LEU A 37 2.39 -1.55 13.47
CA LEU A 37 3.78 -1.98 13.71
C LEU A 37 4.02 -2.46 15.16
N LYS A 38 3.23 -1.99 16.12
CA LYS A 38 3.24 -2.46 17.51
C LYS A 38 2.37 -3.70 17.75
N GLY A 39 1.79 -4.28 16.70
CA GLY A 39 0.92 -5.46 16.80
C GLY A 39 -0.50 -5.14 17.27
N VAL A 40 -0.91 -3.88 17.27
CA VAL A 40 -2.29 -3.47 17.58
C VAL A 40 -3.05 -3.35 16.25
N VAL A 41 -3.70 -4.43 15.85
CA VAL A 41 -4.46 -4.52 14.59
C VAL A 41 -5.90 -4.92 14.91
N ASP A 42 -6.83 -4.07 14.50
CA ASP A 42 -8.27 -4.37 14.55
C ASP A 42 -8.73 -4.98 13.23
N LYS A 43 -9.42 -6.11 13.29
CA LYS A 43 -9.89 -6.83 12.10
C LYS A 43 -10.83 -6.01 11.23
N VAL A 44 -11.63 -5.11 11.82
CA VAL A 44 -12.57 -4.25 11.06
C VAL A 44 -11.79 -3.20 10.28
N SER A 45 -10.84 -2.52 10.92
CA SER A 45 -9.97 -1.54 10.25
C SER A 45 -9.10 -2.21 9.18
N TYR A 46 -8.55 -3.40 9.47
CA TYR A 46 -7.72 -4.13 8.51
C TYR A 46 -8.49 -4.55 7.25
N ARG A 47 -9.70 -5.13 7.39
CA ARG A 47 -10.51 -5.50 6.22
C ARG A 47 -10.95 -4.28 5.40
N THR A 48 -11.15 -3.11 6.05
CA THR A 48 -11.42 -1.85 5.34
C THR A 48 -10.19 -1.42 4.55
N LEU A 49 -8.98 -1.51 5.14
CA LEU A 49 -7.72 -1.27 4.43
C LEU A 49 -7.60 -2.18 3.20
N VAL A 50 -7.88 -3.49 3.34
CA VAL A 50 -7.84 -4.44 2.20
C VAL A 50 -8.79 -4.02 1.08
N ALA A 51 -10.00 -3.53 1.44
CA ALA A 51 -10.95 -3.02 0.46
C ALA A 51 -10.42 -1.75 -0.25
N ASP A 52 -9.86 -0.81 0.50
CA ASP A 52 -9.29 0.41 -0.07
C ASP A 52 -8.10 0.10 -0.98
N LEU A 53 -7.22 -0.81 -0.57
CA LEU A 53 -6.12 -1.27 -1.40
C LEU A 53 -6.62 -1.91 -2.70
N PHE A 54 -7.69 -2.71 -2.65
CA PHE A 54 -8.27 -3.29 -3.85
C PHE A 54 -8.69 -2.23 -4.89
N PHE A 55 -9.33 -1.16 -4.47
CA PHE A 55 -9.72 -0.07 -5.37
C PHE A 55 -8.49 0.64 -5.96
N VAL A 56 -7.50 0.96 -5.13
CA VAL A 56 -6.27 1.65 -5.56
C VAL A 56 -5.45 0.80 -6.52
N TYR A 57 -5.21 -0.48 -6.20
CA TYR A 57 -4.44 -1.37 -7.07
C TYR A 57 -5.18 -1.71 -8.35
N SER A 58 -6.51 -1.87 -8.29
CA SER A 58 -7.32 -2.10 -9.49
C SER A 58 -7.21 -0.94 -10.47
N ALA A 59 -7.29 0.30 -9.98
CA ALA A 59 -7.12 1.49 -10.82
C ALA A 59 -5.70 1.58 -11.41
N MET A 60 -4.66 1.35 -10.60
CA MET A 60 -3.27 1.37 -11.10
C MET A 60 -3.03 0.30 -12.17
N GLU A 61 -3.43 -0.94 -11.91
CA GLU A 61 -3.21 -2.06 -12.81
C GLU A 61 -4.00 -1.90 -14.12
N GLU A 62 -5.20 -1.32 -14.05
CA GLU A 62 -6.00 -1.00 -15.22
C GLU A 62 -5.30 0.04 -16.10
N GLU A 63 -4.88 1.17 -15.54
CA GLU A 63 -4.28 2.25 -16.31
C GLU A 63 -2.87 1.88 -16.83
N ILE A 64 -2.04 1.26 -15.99
CA ILE A 64 -0.72 0.77 -16.41
C ILE A 64 -0.86 -0.31 -17.48
N GLY A 65 -1.83 -1.22 -17.34
CA GLY A 65 -2.11 -2.26 -18.33
C GLY A 65 -2.51 -1.69 -19.68
N LYS A 66 -3.38 -0.67 -19.73
CA LYS A 66 -3.75 0.05 -20.95
C LYS A 66 -2.54 0.69 -21.63
N LEU A 67 -1.76 1.45 -20.87
CA LEU A 67 -0.57 2.14 -21.38
C LEU A 67 0.51 1.17 -21.87
N ARG A 68 0.70 0.05 -21.16
CA ARG A 68 1.61 -1.02 -21.57
C ARG A 68 1.15 -1.65 -22.90
N ALA A 69 -0.14 -1.94 -23.03
CA ALA A 69 -0.69 -2.50 -24.28
C ALA A 69 -0.55 -1.54 -25.47
N GLN A 70 -0.54 -0.23 -25.21
CA GLN A 70 -0.30 0.81 -26.21
C GLN A 70 1.20 1.05 -26.49
N GLY A 71 2.10 0.37 -25.80
CA GLY A 71 3.56 0.53 -25.94
C GLY A 71 4.08 1.86 -25.38
N HIS A 72 3.45 2.41 -24.35
CA HIS A 72 3.90 3.68 -23.75
C HIS A 72 5.35 3.60 -23.28
N PRO A 73 6.27 4.48 -23.73
CA PRO A 73 7.71 4.29 -23.60
C PRO A 73 8.24 4.41 -22.16
N VAL A 74 7.50 5.08 -21.27
CA VAL A 74 7.89 5.27 -19.86
C VAL A 74 7.13 4.32 -18.95
N VAL A 75 5.81 4.23 -19.08
CA VAL A 75 4.96 3.40 -18.19
C VAL A 75 5.02 1.92 -18.56
N GLY A 76 5.09 1.59 -19.86
CA GLY A 76 5.13 0.21 -20.32
C GLY A 76 6.23 -0.64 -19.67
N PRO A 77 7.50 -0.17 -19.62
CA PRO A 77 8.61 -0.91 -19.01
C PRO A 77 8.46 -1.19 -17.51
N VAL A 78 7.78 -0.33 -16.74
CA VAL A 78 7.59 -0.53 -15.28
C VAL A 78 6.37 -1.38 -14.93
N GLY A 79 5.53 -1.70 -15.90
CA GLY A 79 4.33 -2.53 -15.69
C GLY A 79 4.67 -4.01 -15.56
N PHE A 80 5.28 -4.42 -14.45
CA PHE A 80 5.62 -5.82 -14.14
C PHE A 80 4.39 -6.59 -13.67
N PRO A 81 3.86 -7.59 -14.42
CA PRO A 81 2.69 -8.36 -13.99
C PRO A 81 2.91 -9.13 -12.67
N GLU A 82 4.16 -9.49 -12.37
CA GLU A 82 4.54 -10.20 -11.14
C GLU A 82 4.25 -9.39 -9.87
N LEU A 83 4.15 -8.07 -10.01
CA LEU A 83 3.81 -7.16 -8.93
C LEU A 83 2.31 -6.96 -8.75
N ASN A 84 1.46 -7.36 -9.70
CA ASN A 84 0.02 -7.14 -9.62
C ASN A 84 -0.59 -7.73 -8.35
N ARG A 85 -1.46 -6.96 -7.68
CA ARG A 85 -2.06 -7.30 -6.39
C ARG A 85 -3.57 -7.49 -6.44
N ARG A 86 -4.22 -7.14 -7.54
CA ARG A 86 -5.68 -7.21 -7.65
C ARG A 86 -6.22 -8.60 -7.34
N GLU A 87 -5.64 -9.64 -7.93
CA GLU A 87 -6.12 -11.02 -7.76
C GLU A 87 -5.94 -11.51 -6.30
N THR A 88 -4.79 -11.23 -5.69
CA THR A 88 -4.54 -11.58 -4.28
C THR A 88 -5.43 -10.81 -3.33
N LEU A 89 -5.72 -9.53 -3.62
CA LEU A 89 -6.67 -8.73 -2.86
C LEU A 89 -8.11 -9.24 -3.01
N GLU A 90 -8.53 -9.75 -4.17
CA GLU A 90 -9.83 -10.41 -4.35
C GLU A 90 -9.99 -11.65 -3.46
N GLN A 91 -8.91 -12.43 -3.31
CA GLN A 91 -8.90 -13.60 -2.41
C GLN A 91 -9.02 -13.16 -0.94
N ASP A 92 -8.28 -12.13 -0.53
CA ASP A 92 -8.36 -11.58 0.82
C ASP A 92 -9.75 -10.99 1.10
N LEU A 93 -10.36 -10.30 0.14
CA LEU A 93 -11.73 -9.78 0.27
C LEU A 93 -12.76 -10.89 0.41
N ALA A 94 -12.62 -11.97 -0.35
CA ALA A 94 -13.49 -13.14 -0.22
C ALA A 94 -13.37 -13.79 1.18
N PHE A 95 -12.17 -13.81 1.76
CA PHE A 95 -11.97 -14.27 3.14
C PHE A 95 -12.65 -13.35 4.17
N TYR A 96 -12.52 -12.02 4.03
CA TYR A 96 -13.04 -11.07 5.03
C TYR A 96 -14.53 -10.80 4.92
N PHE A 97 -15.09 -10.82 3.71
CA PHE A 97 -16.48 -10.41 3.42
C PHE A 97 -17.35 -11.54 2.85
N GLY A 98 -16.77 -12.73 2.56
CA GLY A 98 -17.46 -13.84 1.94
C GLY A 98 -17.59 -13.73 0.42
N PRO A 99 -18.32 -14.66 -0.23
CA PRO A 99 -18.38 -14.76 -1.70
C PRO A 99 -18.99 -13.51 -2.37
N ASP A 100 -19.86 -12.81 -1.68
CA ASP A 100 -20.56 -11.61 -2.20
C ASP A 100 -19.82 -10.31 -1.85
N TRP A 101 -18.52 -10.36 -1.59
CA TRP A 101 -17.71 -9.22 -1.14
C TRP A 101 -17.82 -8.00 -2.04
N ARG A 102 -18.00 -8.20 -3.37
CA ARG A 102 -18.11 -7.09 -4.34
C ARG A 102 -19.27 -6.15 -4.06
N THR A 103 -20.35 -6.64 -3.49
CA THR A 103 -21.53 -5.84 -3.09
C THR A 103 -21.38 -5.23 -1.70
N SER A 104 -20.44 -5.74 -0.91
CA SER A 104 -20.26 -5.40 0.50
C SER A 104 -19.21 -4.32 0.74
N ILE A 105 -18.34 -4.05 -0.24
CA ILE A 105 -17.24 -3.08 -0.11
C ILE A 105 -17.55 -1.77 -0.84
N LYS A 106 -16.99 -0.70 -0.29
CA LYS A 106 -16.93 0.63 -0.92
C LYS A 106 -15.59 1.25 -0.58
N ALA A 107 -15.03 2.02 -1.51
CA ALA A 107 -13.86 2.82 -1.22
C ALA A 107 -14.19 3.85 -0.15
N THR A 108 -13.28 4.05 0.81
CA THR A 108 -13.36 5.21 1.70
C THR A 108 -13.12 6.50 0.91
N PRO A 109 -13.49 7.68 1.43
CA PRO A 109 -13.21 8.95 0.75
C PRO A 109 -11.74 9.11 0.38
N GLY A 110 -10.80 8.71 1.26
CA GLY A 110 -9.36 8.77 1.00
C GLY A 110 -8.92 7.80 -0.10
N ALA A 111 -9.46 6.58 -0.12
CA ALA A 111 -9.22 5.64 -1.20
C ALA A 111 -9.79 6.13 -2.53
N GLN A 112 -11.00 6.71 -2.53
CA GLN A 112 -11.59 7.28 -3.73
C GLN A 112 -10.75 8.45 -4.26
N GLN A 113 -10.26 9.34 -3.39
CA GLN A 113 -9.35 10.41 -3.77
C GLN A 113 -8.07 9.87 -4.44
N TYR A 114 -7.54 8.76 -3.93
CA TYR A 114 -6.37 8.12 -4.52
C TYR A 114 -6.68 7.53 -5.91
N VAL A 115 -7.80 6.82 -6.05
CA VAL A 115 -8.29 6.29 -7.33
C VAL A 115 -8.47 7.41 -8.36
N ASP A 116 -9.14 8.50 -7.97
CA ASP A 116 -9.36 9.66 -8.83
C ASP A 116 -8.03 10.28 -9.31
N ARG A 117 -7.03 10.37 -8.40
CA ARG A 117 -5.70 10.87 -8.77
C ARG A 117 -5.00 9.95 -9.76
N ILE A 118 -5.08 8.63 -9.60
CA ILE A 118 -4.50 7.66 -10.56
C ILE A 118 -5.10 7.87 -11.95
N HIS A 119 -6.42 7.96 -12.07
CA HIS A 119 -7.08 8.19 -13.36
C HIS A 119 -6.75 9.56 -13.95
N GLN A 120 -6.70 10.61 -13.12
CA GLN A 120 -6.29 11.94 -13.56
C GLN A 120 -4.88 11.92 -14.14
N VAL A 121 -3.93 11.35 -13.41
CA VAL A 121 -2.52 11.25 -13.85
C VAL A 121 -2.41 10.44 -15.13
N ALA A 122 -3.12 9.32 -15.23
CA ALA A 122 -3.12 8.48 -16.43
C ALA A 122 -3.58 9.24 -17.69
N ALA A 123 -4.54 10.16 -17.52
CA ALA A 123 -5.11 10.95 -18.62
C ALA A 123 -4.24 12.17 -18.98
N GLU A 124 -3.65 12.85 -18.00
CA GLU A 124 -3.01 14.16 -18.20
C GLU A 124 -1.48 14.08 -18.34
N ALA A 125 -0.83 13.15 -17.61
CA ALA A 125 0.62 13.00 -17.57
C ALA A 125 1.01 11.57 -17.15
N PRO A 126 0.77 10.56 -18.00
CA PRO A 126 0.89 9.15 -17.65
C PRO A 126 2.25 8.73 -17.08
N GLU A 127 3.34 9.43 -17.43
CA GLU A 127 4.68 9.18 -16.88
C GLU A 127 4.70 9.25 -15.34
N LEU A 128 3.84 10.07 -14.74
CA LEU A 128 3.76 10.25 -13.29
C LEU A 128 3.23 9.01 -12.56
N LEU A 129 2.56 8.07 -13.27
CA LEU A 129 2.18 6.77 -12.70
C LEU A 129 3.40 5.97 -12.19
N VAL A 130 4.59 6.24 -12.71
CA VAL A 130 5.84 5.64 -12.20
C VAL A 130 6.06 5.97 -10.72
N GLY A 131 5.70 7.17 -10.27
CA GLY A 131 5.76 7.59 -8.86
C GLY A 131 4.81 6.78 -7.98
N HIS A 132 3.57 6.56 -8.42
CA HIS A 132 2.60 5.71 -7.72
C HIS A 132 3.05 4.25 -7.68
N HIS A 133 3.51 3.73 -8.82
CA HIS A 133 4.01 2.36 -8.94
C HIS A 133 5.18 2.11 -7.99
N TYR A 134 6.17 2.98 -7.99
CA TYR A 134 7.32 2.89 -7.08
C TYR A 134 6.88 2.89 -5.61
N THR A 135 6.05 3.86 -5.22
CA THR A 135 5.62 4.05 -3.83
C THR A 135 4.89 2.83 -3.30
N ARG A 136 4.03 2.20 -4.12
CA ARG A 136 3.25 1.04 -3.70
C ARG A 136 4.05 -0.25 -3.79
N TYR A 137 4.38 -0.68 -5.00
CA TYR A 137 4.90 -2.04 -5.21
C TYR A 137 6.26 -2.30 -4.60
N ILE A 138 7.19 -1.32 -4.64
CA ILE A 138 8.51 -1.52 -4.00
C ILE A 138 8.41 -1.45 -2.48
N GLY A 139 7.48 -0.65 -1.95
CA GLY A 139 7.15 -0.64 -0.53
C GLY A 139 6.62 -1.99 -0.05
N ASP A 140 5.64 -2.54 -0.76
CA ASP A 140 5.01 -3.82 -0.42
C ASP A 140 6.00 -5.00 -0.53
N LEU A 141 6.79 -5.06 -1.62
CA LEU A 141 7.80 -6.10 -1.81
C LEU A 141 8.94 -6.01 -0.78
N SER A 142 9.21 -4.82 -0.21
CA SER A 142 10.31 -4.63 0.74
C SER A 142 9.88 -4.79 2.20
N GLY A 143 8.68 -4.34 2.56
CA GLY A 143 8.15 -4.35 3.93
C GLY A 143 7.03 -5.35 4.17
N GLY A 144 6.46 -5.92 3.12
CA GLY A 144 5.24 -6.73 3.19
C GLY A 144 5.34 -7.94 4.10
N GLN A 145 6.46 -8.66 4.09
CA GLN A 145 6.64 -9.84 4.95
C GLN A 145 6.63 -9.50 6.44
N ILE A 146 7.17 -8.36 6.82
CA ILE A 146 7.12 -7.87 8.20
C ILE A 146 5.67 -7.57 8.58
N LEU A 147 4.94 -6.85 7.72
CA LEU A 147 3.55 -6.49 7.93
C LEU A 147 2.65 -7.73 7.95
N LYS A 148 2.87 -8.71 7.05
CA LYS A 148 2.18 -10.01 7.05
C LYS A 148 2.30 -10.70 8.41
N ASN A 149 3.53 -10.85 8.92
CA ASN A 149 3.78 -11.51 10.19
C ASN A 149 3.12 -10.81 11.38
N ILE A 150 3.10 -9.49 11.37
CA ILE A 150 2.42 -8.69 12.41
C ILE A 150 0.91 -8.90 12.34
N ALA A 151 0.31 -8.76 11.15
CA ALA A 151 -1.12 -8.95 10.94
C ALA A 151 -1.57 -10.37 11.31
N GLN A 152 -0.84 -11.39 10.88
CA GLN A 152 -1.10 -12.79 11.17
C GLN A 152 -1.17 -13.04 12.68
N LYS A 153 -0.16 -12.59 13.41
CA LYS A 153 -0.09 -12.77 14.87
C LYS A 153 -1.18 -11.96 15.59
N ALA A 154 -1.34 -10.69 15.24
CA ALA A 154 -2.28 -9.81 15.90
C ALA A 154 -3.75 -10.25 15.74
N MET A 155 -4.10 -10.78 14.58
CA MET A 155 -5.46 -11.24 14.26
C MET A 155 -5.66 -12.76 14.42
N ASN A 156 -4.60 -13.50 14.81
CA ASN A 156 -4.61 -14.97 14.96
C ASN A 156 -5.11 -15.67 13.68
N LEU A 157 -4.52 -15.34 12.54
CA LEU A 157 -4.87 -15.86 11.22
C LEU A 157 -4.01 -17.06 10.83
N GLY A 158 -4.55 -17.94 9.97
CA GLY A 158 -3.76 -18.95 9.26
C GLY A 158 -2.74 -18.31 8.31
N GLU A 159 -1.87 -19.14 7.74
CA GLU A 159 -0.71 -18.68 6.96
C GLU A 159 -1.10 -17.82 5.75
N HIS A 160 -2.21 -18.16 5.09
CA HIS A 160 -2.70 -17.48 3.89
C HIS A 160 -4.03 -16.76 4.09
N ASP A 161 -4.62 -16.85 5.28
CA ASP A 161 -5.97 -16.36 5.56
C ASP A 161 -6.03 -14.84 5.58
N GLY A 162 -6.53 -14.23 4.50
CA GLY A 162 -6.70 -12.79 4.39
C GLY A 162 -5.38 -12.00 4.33
N LEU A 163 -4.27 -12.63 3.92
CA LEU A 163 -2.92 -12.07 3.86
C LEU A 163 -2.23 -12.31 2.52
N ARG A 164 -2.96 -12.73 1.50
CA ARG A 164 -2.44 -13.01 0.15
C ARG A 164 -1.86 -11.76 -0.52
N PHE A 165 -2.34 -10.59 -0.16
CA PHE A 165 -1.79 -9.32 -0.61
C PHE A 165 -0.28 -9.21 -0.46
N TYR A 166 0.28 -9.76 0.62
CA TYR A 166 1.71 -9.70 0.90
C TYR A 166 2.54 -10.79 0.20
N GLU A 167 1.91 -11.68 -0.55
CA GLU A 167 2.57 -12.80 -1.20
C GLU A 167 2.89 -12.48 -2.65
N PHE A 168 4.15 -12.63 -3.02
CA PHE A 168 4.67 -12.40 -4.37
C PHE A 168 5.20 -13.71 -4.94
N ASP A 169 4.31 -14.70 -5.09
CA ASP A 169 4.66 -16.08 -5.46
C ASP A 169 5.42 -16.19 -6.79
N SER A 170 5.21 -15.24 -7.70
CA SER A 170 5.90 -15.17 -8.99
C SER A 170 7.32 -14.60 -8.91
N ILE A 171 7.76 -14.11 -7.73
CA ILE A 171 9.07 -13.48 -7.52
C ILE A 171 9.92 -14.37 -6.60
N ALA A 172 10.66 -15.30 -7.19
CA ALA A 172 11.53 -16.22 -6.42
C ALA A 172 12.77 -15.53 -5.84
N ASP A 173 13.30 -14.52 -6.51
CA ASP A 173 14.46 -13.73 -6.06
C ASP A 173 14.08 -12.24 -5.94
N GLU A 174 13.60 -11.85 -4.76
CA GLU A 174 13.22 -10.45 -4.50
C GLU A 174 14.39 -9.47 -4.63
N LYS A 175 15.62 -9.89 -4.29
CA LYS A 175 16.79 -9.00 -4.39
C LYS A 175 17.14 -8.74 -5.84
N GLY A 176 17.21 -9.78 -6.65
CA GLY A 176 17.45 -9.67 -8.08
C GLY A 176 16.34 -8.89 -8.77
N PHE A 177 15.07 -9.12 -8.41
CA PHE A 177 13.94 -8.37 -8.93
C PHE A 177 14.07 -6.87 -8.63
N LYS A 178 14.37 -6.49 -7.38
CA LYS A 178 14.56 -5.07 -7.00
C LYS A 178 15.75 -4.42 -7.71
N VAL A 179 16.81 -5.16 -8.00
CA VAL A 179 17.94 -4.66 -8.81
C VAL A 179 17.49 -4.39 -10.24
N ASN A 180 16.79 -5.35 -10.86
CA ASN A 180 16.24 -5.20 -12.21
C ASN A 180 15.25 -4.03 -12.29
N TYR A 181 14.35 -3.91 -11.32
CA TYR A 181 13.37 -2.82 -11.26
C TYR A 181 14.05 -1.45 -11.26
N ARG A 182 15.10 -1.26 -10.44
CA ARG A 182 15.87 0.00 -10.43
C ARG A 182 16.57 0.26 -11.76
N ALA A 183 17.16 -0.78 -12.35
CA ALA A 183 17.79 -0.64 -13.67
C ALA A 183 16.78 -0.22 -14.74
N VAL A 184 15.53 -0.73 -14.69
CA VAL A 184 14.46 -0.28 -15.57
C VAL A 184 14.12 1.19 -15.33
N LEU A 185 13.97 1.64 -14.08
CA LEU A 185 13.72 3.05 -13.75
C LEU A 185 14.80 3.96 -14.33
N ASP A 186 16.08 3.59 -14.18
CA ASP A 186 17.21 4.39 -14.65
C ASP A 186 17.39 4.38 -16.18
N SER A 187 16.72 3.42 -16.86
CA SER A 187 16.72 3.31 -18.33
C SER A 187 15.56 4.04 -19.00
N LEU A 188 14.62 4.61 -18.24
CA LEU A 188 13.45 5.28 -18.82
C LEU A 188 13.87 6.49 -19.66
N PRO A 189 13.22 6.68 -20.82
CA PRO A 189 13.56 7.80 -21.73
C PRO A 189 12.94 9.12 -21.25
N ILE A 190 13.40 9.61 -20.10
CA ILE A 190 12.94 10.85 -19.46
C ILE A 190 14.10 11.82 -19.25
N ASP A 191 13.79 13.10 -19.18
CA ASP A 191 14.72 14.13 -18.75
C ASP A 191 14.65 14.42 -17.25
N GLN A 192 15.53 15.27 -16.74
CA GLN A 192 15.57 15.63 -15.33
C GLN A 192 14.27 16.31 -14.87
N ALA A 193 13.66 17.14 -15.70
CA ALA A 193 12.40 17.81 -15.32
C ALA A 193 11.26 16.82 -15.13
N MET A 194 11.19 15.75 -15.94
CA MET A 194 10.23 14.69 -15.75
C MET A 194 10.57 13.84 -14.52
N ALA A 195 11.84 13.55 -14.27
CA ALA A 195 12.25 12.84 -13.06
C ALA A 195 11.85 13.59 -11.78
N ASP A 196 12.07 14.91 -11.74
CA ASP A 196 11.67 15.75 -10.61
C ASP A 196 10.14 15.68 -10.37
N ARG A 197 9.35 15.72 -11.44
CA ARG A 197 7.87 15.56 -11.36
C ARG A 197 7.45 14.18 -10.87
N ILE A 198 8.12 13.13 -11.31
CA ILE A 198 7.84 11.75 -10.84
C ILE A 198 8.15 11.62 -9.35
N VAL A 199 9.23 12.22 -8.85
CA VAL A 199 9.57 12.23 -7.42
C VAL A 199 8.53 13.03 -6.62
N GLU A 200 8.08 14.17 -7.14
CA GLU A 200 7.00 14.95 -6.52
C GLU A 200 5.70 14.15 -6.45
N GLU A 201 5.32 13.47 -7.53
CA GLU A 201 4.14 12.62 -7.57
C GLU A 201 4.26 11.39 -6.64
N ALA A 202 5.45 10.83 -6.48
CA ALA A 202 5.69 9.78 -5.49
C ALA A 202 5.43 10.27 -4.06
N ASN A 203 5.82 11.50 -3.73
CA ASN A 203 5.47 12.14 -2.45
C ASN A 203 3.96 12.36 -2.33
N GLN A 204 3.28 12.77 -3.41
CA GLN A 204 1.81 12.86 -3.43
C GLN A 204 1.15 11.50 -3.18
N ALA A 205 1.68 10.41 -3.75
CA ALA A 205 1.21 9.05 -3.48
C ALA A 205 1.35 8.68 -1.99
N PHE A 206 2.44 9.07 -1.32
CA PHE A 206 2.58 8.91 0.13
C PHE A 206 1.53 9.71 0.91
N HIS A 207 1.22 10.95 0.51
CA HIS A 207 0.18 11.75 1.15
C HIS A 207 -1.20 11.10 1.01
N LEU A 208 -1.54 10.58 -0.16
CA LEU A 208 -2.79 9.85 -0.38
C LEU A 208 -2.88 8.58 0.48
N ASN A 209 -1.78 7.83 0.63
CA ASN A 209 -1.72 6.71 1.57
C ASN A 209 -1.95 7.15 3.02
N MET A 210 -1.33 8.25 3.45
CA MET A 210 -1.53 8.78 4.80
C MET A 210 -2.99 9.18 5.04
N THR A 211 -3.66 9.78 4.06
CA THR A 211 -5.10 10.11 4.14
C THR A 211 -5.94 8.86 4.36
N MET A 212 -5.70 7.78 3.59
CA MET A 212 -6.38 6.49 3.80
C MET A 212 -6.13 5.94 5.22
N PHE A 213 -4.88 5.97 5.70
CA PHE A 213 -4.55 5.46 7.04
C PHE A 213 -5.21 6.28 8.14
N GLN A 214 -5.29 7.61 8.02
CA GLN A 214 -5.94 8.48 8.99
C GLN A 214 -7.45 8.22 9.12
N GLU A 215 -8.12 7.87 8.04
CA GLU A 215 -9.54 7.47 8.08
C GLU A 215 -9.78 6.17 8.87
N LEU A 216 -8.79 5.28 8.89
CA LEU A 216 -8.86 4.03 9.66
C LEU A 216 -8.58 4.23 11.16
N GLU A 217 -7.94 5.32 11.56
CA GLU A 217 -7.59 5.61 12.96
C GLU A 217 -8.81 5.74 13.86
N GLY A 218 -9.89 6.32 13.37
CA GLY A 218 -11.13 6.48 14.14
C GLY A 218 -11.70 5.15 14.62
N ASN A 219 -11.66 4.12 13.80
CA ASN A 219 -12.10 2.77 14.15
C ASN A 219 -11.15 2.10 15.14
N LEU A 220 -9.84 2.32 14.99
CA LEU A 220 -8.81 1.79 15.86
C LEU A 220 -8.93 2.36 17.29
N VAL A 221 -9.15 3.67 17.44
CA VAL A 221 -9.37 4.31 18.75
C VAL A 221 -10.60 3.72 19.44
N ALA A 222 -11.67 3.49 18.70
CA ALA A 222 -12.87 2.84 19.23
C ALA A 222 -12.60 1.39 19.68
N ALA A 223 -11.79 0.63 18.94
CA ALA A 223 -11.41 -0.74 19.29
C ALA A 223 -10.52 -0.76 20.55
N ILE A 224 -9.55 0.11 20.66
CA ILE A 224 -8.70 0.25 21.86
C ILE A 224 -9.55 0.64 23.07
N GLY A 225 -10.50 1.58 22.91
CA GLY A 225 -11.43 1.98 23.96
C GLY A 225 -12.27 0.80 24.47
N LYS A 226 -12.77 -0.06 23.58
CA LYS A 226 -13.52 -1.28 23.96
C LYS A 226 -12.67 -2.29 24.74
N VAL A 227 -11.40 -2.48 24.32
CA VAL A 227 -10.46 -3.39 25.01
C VAL A 227 -10.15 -2.88 26.41
N LEU A 228 -9.84 -1.60 26.56
CA LEU A 228 -9.58 -0.97 27.85
C LEU A 228 -10.81 -1.02 28.76
N PHE A 229 -11.98 -0.72 28.25
CA PHE A 229 -13.25 -0.81 29.00
C PHE A 229 -13.55 -2.25 29.42
N GLY A 230 -13.32 -3.23 28.55
CA GLY A 230 -13.46 -4.65 28.86
C GLY A 230 -12.49 -5.11 29.96
N PHE A 231 -11.27 -4.62 29.99
CA PHE A 231 -10.29 -4.89 31.06
C PHE A 231 -10.72 -4.28 32.40
N LEU A 232 -11.17 -3.04 32.39
CA LEU A 232 -11.63 -2.32 33.60
C LEU A 232 -12.90 -2.97 34.19
N THR A 233 -13.86 -3.38 33.36
CA THR A 233 -15.10 -4.02 33.80
C THR A 233 -14.90 -5.45 34.27
N ARG A 234 -13.95 -6.22 33.73
CA ARG A 234 -13.57 -7.55 34.26
C ARG A 234 -12.91 -7.45 35.63
N ARG A 235 -12.11 -6.43 35.88
CA ARG A 235 -11.46 -6.22 37.17
C ARG A 235 -12.44 -5.85 38.26
N GLN A 236 -13.55 -5.16 37.94
CA GLN A 236 -14.62 -4.86 38.91
C GLN A 236 -15.48 -6.09 39.22
N ARG A 237 -15.65 -7.04 38.30
CA ARG A 237 -16.42 -8.28 38.56
C ARG A 237 -15.65 -9.30 39.40
N ALA A 238 -14.34 -9.28 39.41
CA ALA A 238 -13.51 -10.16 40.24
C ALA A 238 -13.44 -9.74 41.71
N GLY A 239 -13.90 -8.53 42.04
CA GLY A 239 -13.87 -7.98 43.41
C GLY A 239 -15.18 -8.01 44.18
N SER A 240 -16.27 -8.60 43.67
CA SER A 240 -17.59 -8.53 44.30
C SER A 240 -18.17 -9.87 44.75
N THR A 241 -17.38 -10.93 44.93
CA THR A 241 -17.86 -12.26 45.38
C THR A 241 -17.28 -12.73 46.70
N GLU A 242 -16.69 -11.84 47.52
CA GLU A 242 -16.30 -12.18 48.89
C GLU A 242 -16.86 -11.20 49.92
N ALA A 243 -18.17 -11.15 50.08
CA ALA A 243 -18.78 -10.50 51.24
C ALA A 243 -20.24 -10.93 51.41
N VAL A 244 -20.54 -12.26 51.49
CA VAL A 244 -21.75 -12.79 52.17
C VAL A 244 -21.48 -14.23 52.58
N ALA A 245 -20.76 -14.41 53.71
CA ALA A 245 -20.83 -15.62 54.56
C ALA A 245 -20.11 -15.33 55.88
N ALA A 246 -20.80 -14.69 56.81
CA ALA A 246 -20.55 -14.75 58.23
C ALA A 246 -21.83 -14.40 58.96
#